data_20d569c32b92e785b2f5d0b9cfc04b15
#
_entry.id   20d569c32b92e785b2f5d0b9cfc04b15
#
_cell.length_a   1.000
_cell.length_b   1.000
_cell.length_c   1.000
_cell.angle_alpha   90.00
_cell.angle_beta   90.00
_cell.angle_gamma   90.00
#
_symmetry.space_group_name_H-M   'P 1'
#
loop_
_entity.id
_entity.type
_entity.pdbx_description
1 polymer ?
#
loop_
_entity_poly.entity_id
_entity_poly.type
_entity_poly.pdbx_seq_one_letter_code
_entity_poly.pdbx_strand_id
1 'polypeptide(L)'
;MYRKKFIKTAGILAAGTIGYSFLNGCAIIKYAQYSVDGDKLVVKKSEFSGSQKFVLLNVSGLPASIYLRKNENETFTAVLTQCTHKGCEVDPDYDMLSCPCHGSKYSPAGEVLSPPAKEPLTKFNVLSDSENIYIQI
;
A
#
# COMPACT_ATOMS: atom_id res chain seq x y z
N MET A 1 45.33 -47.61 -47.76
CA MET A 1 43.96 -47.20 -47.38
C MET A 1 43.97 -46.59 -46.04
N TYR A 2 43.87 -45.28 -45.95
CA TYR A 2 43.90 -44.55 -44.68
C TYR A 2 42.48 -44.19 -44.23
N ARG A 3 41.99 -44.79 -43.13
CA ARG A 3 40.74 -44.46 -42.51
C ARG A 3 41.01 -43.32 -41.52
N LYS A 4 40.61 -42.10 -41.85
CA LYS A 4 40.62 -40.97 -40.93
C LYS A 4 39.50 -41.12 -39.93
N LYS A 5 39.86 -41.25 -38.63
CA LYS A 5 38.94 -41.21 -37.53
C LYS A 5 38.52 -39.73 -37.29
N PHE A 6 37.24 -39.50 -37.46
CA PHE A 6 36.64 -38.19 -37.20
C PHE A 6 36.26 -38.12 -35.71
N ILE A 7 37.00 -37.37 -34.93
CA ILE A 7 36.68 -37.10 -33.50
C ILE A 7 35.62 -36.00 -33.50
N LYS A 8 34.40 -36.36 -33.13
CA LYS A 8 33.36 -35.37 -32.84
C LYS A 8 33.53 -34.89 -31.42
N THR A 9 34.07 -33.72 -31.27
CA THR A 9 34.03 -32.97 -30.00
C THR A 9 32.67 -32.36 -29.86
N ALA A 10 31.83 -32.92 -29.00
CA ALA A 10 30.57 -32.34 -28.61
C ALA A 10 30.86 -31.23 -27.57
N GLY A 11 30.85 -29.98 -28.00
CA GLY A 11 30.87 -28.83 -27.12
C GLY A 11 29.50 -28.68 -26.47
N ILE A 12 29.44 -28.89 -25.15
CA ILE A 12 28.25 -28.58 -24.36
C ILE A 12 28.30 -27.09 -24.08
N LEU A 13 27.55 -26.31 -24.84
CA LEU A 13 27.22 -24.93 -24.51
C LEU A 13 26.14 -24.94 -23.43
N ALA A 14 26.55 -24.85 -22.16
CA ALA A 14 25.64 -24.53 -21.07
C ALA A 14 25.23 -23.07 -21.20
N ALA A 15 24.14 -22.78 -21.91
CA ALA A 15 23.49 -21.50 -21.90
C ALA A 15 22.80 -21.36 -20.55
N GLY A 16 23.51 -20.74 -19.58
CA GLY A 16 22.93 -20.27 -18.33
C GLY A 16 21.97 -19.12 -18.63
N THR A 17 20.68 -19.42 -18.74
CA THR A 17 19.65 -18.37 -18.71
C THR A 17 19.56 -17.87 -17.30
N ILE A 18 20.26 -16.77 -17.01
CA ILE A 18 20.02 -15.98 -15.82
C ILE A 18 18.63 -15.36 -16.01
N GLY A 19 17.63 -16.02 -15.46
CA GLY A 19 16.28 -15.49 -15.38
C GLY A 19 16.30 -14.29 -14.45
N TYR A 20 16.36 -13.10 -15.01
CA TYR A 20 16.04 -11.87 -14.30
C TYR A 20 14.53 -11.90 -14.02
N SER A 21 14.16 -12.47 -12.89
CA SER A 21 12.83 -12.26 -12.33
C SER A 21 12.73 -10.80 -11.92
N PHE A 22 12.28 -9.96 -12.82
CA PHE A 22 11.77 -8.64 -12.46
C PHE A 22 10.49 -8.87 -11.65
N LEU A 23 10.63 -9.08 -10.36
CA LEU A 23 9.54 -8.92 -9.42
C LEU A 23 9.23 -7.42 -9.37
N ASN A 24 8.47 -6.95 -10.35
CA ASN A 24 7.78 -5.69 -10.24
C ASN A 24 6.83 -5.85 -9.05
N GLY A 25 7.25 -5.38 -7.89
CA GLY A 25 6.40 -5.26 -6.72
C GLY A 25 5.30 -4.24 -7.02
N CYS A 26 4.22 -4.69 -7.66
CA CYS A 26 2.99 -3.94 -7.62
C CYS A 26 2.63 -3.82 -6.14
N ALA A 27 2.54 -2.60 -5.64
CA ALA A 27 2.00 -2.34 -4.32
C ALA A 27 0.56 -2.88 -4.32
N ILE A 28 0.35 -4.02 -3.68
CA ILE A 28 -0.97 -4.64 -3.61
C ILE A 28 -1.78 -3.80 -2.62
N ILE A 29 -2.81 -3.13 -3.11
CA ILE A 29 -3.80 -2.46 -2.26
C ILE A 29 -4.54 -3.56 -1.49
N LYS A 30 -4.38 -3.55 -0.18
CA LYS A 30 -5.00 -4.52 0.72
C LYS A 30 -6.11 -3.85 1.53
N TYR A 31 -7.31 -4.44 1.47
CA TYR A 31 -8.38 -4.10 2.38
C TYR A 31 -8.29 -4.99 3.63
N ALA A 32 -8.14 -4.36 4.80
CA ALA A 32 -8.03 -5.05 6.06
C ALA A 32 -9.40 -5.37 6.67
N GLN A 33 -9.44 -6.45 7.44
CA GLN A 33 -10.60 -6.79 8.27
C GLN A 33 -10.56 -5.97 9.56
N TYR A 34 -11.72 -5.58 10.03
CA TYR A 34 -11.90 -4.86 11.29
C TYR A 34 -13.15 -5.34 12.03
N SER A 35 -13.19 -5.11 13.31
CA SER A 35 -14.40 -5.21 14.13
C SER A 35 -14.78 -3.84 14.67
N VAL A 36 -16.02 -3.70 15.10
CA VAL A 36 -16.54 -2.45 15.70
C VAL A 36 -16.72 -2.69 17.20
N ASP A 37 -16.16 -1.80 17.99
CA ASP A 37 -16.31 -1.78 19.45
C ASP A 37 -16.73 -0.38 19.90
N GLY A 38 -18.04 -0.19 20.10
CA GLY A 38 -18.63 1.11 20.38
C GLY A 38 -18.40 2.10 19.22
N ASP A 39 -17.64 3.16 19.49
CA ASP A 39 -17.25 4.21 18.55
C ASP A 39 -15.83 4.02 17.96
N LYS A 40 -15.30 2.80 18.06
CA LYS A 40 -13.96 2.46 17.57
C LYS A 40 -14.00 1.33 16.56
N LEU A 41 -13.15 1.45 15.56
CA LEU A 41 -12.77 0.33 14.71
C LEU A 41 -11.53 -0.33 15.30
N VAL A 42 -11.56 -1.66 15.40
CA VAL A 42 -10.44 -2.47 15.89
C VAL A 42 -9.84 -3.25 14.73
N VAL A 43 -8.59 -2.98 14.43
CA VAL A 43 -7.82 -3.63 13.36
C VAL A 43 -6.66 -4.39 13.98
N LYS A 44 -6.45 -5.64 13.59
CA LYS A 44 -5.32 -6.43 14.08
C LYS A 44 -4.02 -5.95 13.44
N LYS A 45 -2.94 -5.83 14.22
CA LYS A 45 -1.61 -5.52 13.70
C LYS A 45 -1.09 -6.55 12.69
N SER A 46 -1.57 -7.79 12.76
CA SER A 46 -1.28 -8.85 11.79
C SER A 46 -1.72 -8.53 10.35
N GLU A 47 -2.62 -7.54 10.16
CA GLU A 47 -2.97 -7.05 8.84
C GLU A 47 -1.78 -6.41 8.10
N PHE A 48 -0.77 -5.94 8.85
CA PHE A 48 0.49 -5.38 8.32
C PHE A 48 1.58 -6.44 8.20
N SER A 49 1.28 -7.57 7.59
CA SER A 49 2.27 -8.63 7.37
C SER A 49 3.27 -8.29 6.25
N GLY A 50 4.51 -8.76 6.38
CA GLY A 50 5.56 -8.56 5.37
C GLY A 50 5.95 -7.08 5.21
N SER A 51 6.00 -6.61 3.97
CA SER A 51 6.36 -5.22 3.62
C SER A 51 5.17 -4.27 3.53
N GLN A 52 4.01 -4.68 4.02
CA GLN A 52 2.78 -3.88 3.97
C GLN A 52 2.91 -2.62 4.84
N LYS A 53 2.95 -1.46 4.21
CA LYS A 53 3.05 -0.17 4.91
C LYS A 53 1.70 0.44 5.25
N PHE A 54 0.66 0.10 4.50
CA PHE A 54 -0.70 0.60 4.72
C PHE A 54 -1.75 -0.44 4.37
N VAL A 55 -2.94 -0.24 4.87
CA VAL A 55 -4.15 -0.97 4.49
C VAL A 55 -5.30 0.00 4.32
N LEU A 56 -6.31 -0.37 3.53
CA LEU A 56 -7.57 0.36 3.43
C LEU A 56 -8.66 -0.34 4.26
N LEU A 57 -9.57 0.43 4.83
CA LEU A 57 -10.76 -0.06 5.53
C LEU A 57 -11.99 0.49 4.82
N ASN A 58 -12.82 -0.40 4.30
CA ASN A 58 -14.11 -0.03 3.74
C ASN A 58 -15.16 -0.05 4.87
N VAL A 59 -15.52 1.11 5.38
CA VAL A 59 -16.39 1.27 6.54
C VAL A 59 -17.76 1.74 6.11
N SER A 60 -18.79 0.94 6.39
CA SER A 60 -20.16 1.30 6.08
C SER A 60 -20.56 2.62 6.75
N GLY A 61 -21.18 3.52 5.99
CA GLY A 61 -21.62 4.83 6.46
C GLY A 61 -20.57 5.94 6.33
N LEU A 62 -19.33 5.64 5.98
CA LEU A 62 -18.35 6.64 5.59
C LEU A 62 -18.39 6.90 4.07
N PRO A 63 -18.13 8.14 3.62
CA PRO A 63 -18.18 8.52 2.20
C PRO A 63 -16.99 8.00 1.38
N ALA A 64 -15.95 7.49 2.02
CA ALA A 64 -14.74 6.93 1.40
C ALA A 64 -14.06 5.97 2.36
N SER A 65 -13.05 5.25 1.90
CA SER A 65 -12.26 4.34 2.72
C SER A 65 -11.42 5.08 3.77
N ILE A 66 -10.98 4.38 4.81
CA ILE A 66 -9.96 4.87 5.72
C ILE A 66 -8.62 4.30 5.25
N TYR A 67 -7.64 5.16 5.01
CA TYR A 67 -6.25 4.79 4.80
C TYR A 67 -5.55 4.72 6.15
N LEU A 68 -5.18 3.52 6.56
CA LEU A 68 -4.45 3.25 7.80
C LEU A 68 -3.01 2.90 7.45
N ARG A 69 -2.06 3.70 7.89
CA ARG A 69 -0.63 3.53 7.64
C ARG A 69 0.14 3.23 8.92
N LYS A 70 1.08 2.30 8.83
CA LYS A 70 2.11 2.07 9.83
C LYS A 70 3.29 3.02 9.57
N ASN A 71 3.65 3.81 10.57
CA ASN A 71 4.78 4.74 10.53
C ASN A 71 6.07 4.04 10.94
N GLU A 72 7.24 4.66 10.66
CA GLU A 72 8.54 4.08 10.97
C GLU A 72 8.79 3.86 12.48
N ASN A 73 8.17 4.68 13.34
CA ASN A 73 8.24 4.58 14.79
C ASN A 73 7.21 3.64 15.42
N GLU A 74 6.66 2.70 14.67
CA GLU A 74 5.62 1.74 15.10
C GLU A 74 4.28 2.38 15.51
N THR A 75 4.07 3.67 15.27
CA THR A 75 2.77 4.33 15.40
C THR A 75 1.94 4.18 14.14
N PHE A 76 0.68 4.58 14.20
CA PHE A 76 -0.25 4.49 13.08
C PHE A 76 -0.91 5.82 12.81
N THR A 77 -1.21 6.08 11.55
CA THR A 77 -1.97 7.24 11.09
C THR A 77 -3.17 6.75 10.30
N ALA A 78 -4.34 7.32 10.55
CA ALA A 78 -5.57 7.02 9.82
C ALA A 78 -6.17 8.29 9.26
N VAL A 79 -6.47 8.29 7.96
CA VAL A 79 -7.13 9.41 7.27
C VAL A 79 -8.27 8.90 6.38
N LEU A 80 -9.31 9.71 6.24
CA LEU A 80 -10.38 9.44 5.29
C LEU A 80 -9.88 9.75 3.88
N THR A 81 -10.04 8.83 2.94
CA THR A 81 -9.60 9.01 1.55
C THR A 81 -10.58 9.85 0.73
N GLN A 82 -11.18 10.85 1.33
CA GLN A 82 -12.09 11.78 0.65
C GLN A 82 -11.38 13.10 0.35
N CYS A 83 -11.18 13.37 -0.94
CA CYS A 83 -10.54 14.60 -1.40
C CYS A 83 -11.31 15.85 -0.92
N THR A 84 -10.63 16.75 -0.26
CA THR A 84 -11.24 17.98 0.31
C THR A 84 -11.58 19.04 -0.74
N HIS A 85 -11.16 18.84 -2.00
CA HIS A 85 -11.54 19.73 -3.09
C HIS A 85 -13.00 19.52 -3.51
N LYS A 86 -13.38 18.28 -3.91
CA LYS A 86 -14.75 17.97 -4.39
C LYS A 86 -15.22 16.56 -4.01
N GLY A 87 -14.63 15.93 -3.03
CA GLY A 87 -15.13 14.70 -2.45
C GLY A 87 -14.81 13.40 -3.19
N CYS A 88 -14.00 13.43 -4.26
CA CYS A 88 -13.55 12.20 -4.89
C CYS A 88 -12.72 11.35 -3.94
N GLU A 89 -12.75 10.04 -4.07
CA GLU A 89 -11.85 9.16 -3.34
C GLU A 89 -10.43 9.34 -3.85
N VAL A 90 -9.46 9.45 -2.93
CA VAL A 90 -8.03 9.54 -3.26
C VAL A 90 -7.40 8.16 -3.20
N ASP A 91 -6.50 7.90 -4.12
CA ASP A 91 -5.80 6.63 -4.25
C ASP A 91 -4.40 6.69 -3.64
N PRO A 92 -3.96 5.62 -2.95
CA PRO A 92 -2.56 5.47 -2.56
C PRO A 92 -1.65 5.40 -3.80
N ASP A 93 -0.63 6.27 -3.84
CA ASP A 93 0.34 6.35 -4.92
C ASP A 93 1.75 6.48 -4.32
N TYR A 94 2.47 5.36 -4.19
CA TYR A 94 3.76 5.26 -3.52
C TYR A 94 3.71 5.81 -2.08
N ASP A 95 4.40 6.90 -1.80
CA ASP A 95 4.45 7.57 -0.50
C ASP A 95 3.55 8.81 -0.43
N MET A 96 2.48 8.86 -1.21
CA MET A 96 1.49 9.94 -1.20
C MET A 96 0.08 9.39 -1.48
N LEU A 97 -0.92 10.25 -1.36
CA LEU A 97 -2.30 9.99 -1.76
C LEU A 97 -2.65 10.96 -2.89
N SER A 98 -3.17 10.46 -4.01
CA SER A 98 -3.46 11.22 -5.21
C SER A 98 -4.95 11.23 -5.53
N CYS A 99 -5.51 12.40 -5.79
CA CYS A 99 -6.90 12.53 -6.23
C CYS A 99 -6.98 12.43 -7.76
N PRO A 100 -7.67 11.42 -8.30
CA PRO A 100 -7.74 11.22 -9.76
C PRO A 100 -8.61 12.26 -10.48
N CYS A 101 -9.50 12.95 -9.74
CA CYS A 101 -10.46 13.89 -10.36
C CYS A 101 -9.79 15.18 -10.84
N HIS A 102 -8.97 15.83 -10.00
CA HIS A 102 -8.37 17.13 -10.31
C HIS A 102 -6.89 17.24 -9.88
N GLY A 103 -6.25 16.13 -9.52
CA GLY A 103 -4.79 16.07 -9.30
C GLY A 103 -4.31 16.57 -7.94
N SER A 104 -5.20 16.82 -6.96
CA SER A 104 -4.76 17.12 -5.59
C SER A 104 -3.91 15.98 -5.04
N LYS A 105 -2.85 16.32 -4.31
CA LYS A 105 -1.96 15.36 -3.66
C LYS A 105 -1.85 15.63 -2.18
N TYR A 106 -1.73 14.57 -1.41
CA TYR A 106 -1.61 14.61 0.04
C TYR A 106 -0.46 13.72 0.50
N SER A 107 0.14 14.09 1.61
CA SER A 107 1.08 13.21 2.31
C SER A 107 0.34 12.00 2.89
N PRO A 108 1.04 10.95 3.31
CA PRO A 108 0.42 9.82 4.01
C PRO A 108 -0.25 10.20 5.34
N ALA A 109 0.09 11.36 5.90
CA ALA A 109 -0.55 11.93 7.08
C ALA A 109 -1.74 12.84 6.74
N GLY A 110 -2.10 12.95 5.45
CA GLY A 110 -3.24 13.73 4.98
C GLY A 110 -2.98 15.21 4.73
N GLU A 111 -1.75 15.70 4.89
CA GLU A 111 -1.42 17.12 4.61
C GLU A 111 -1.42 17.39 3.11
N VAL A 112 -1.89 18.56 2.69
CA VAL A 112 -1.92 18.96 1.28
C VAL A 112 -0.49 19.13 0.76
N LEU A 113 -0.15 18.44 -0.32
CA LEU A 113 1.11 18.58 -1.06
C LEU A 113 0.93 19.37 -2.36
N SER A 114 -0.23 19.24 -3.02
CA SER A 114 -0.51 19.92 -4.30
C SER A 114 -1.97 20.33 -4.40
N PRO A 115 -2.26 21.52 -4.98
CA PRO A 115 -3.60 21.98 -5.24
C PRO A 115 -4.32 21.06 -6.27
N PRO A 116 -5.64 21.18 -6.46
CA PRO A 116 -6.50 22.28 -6.01
C PRO A 116 -7.03 22.19 -4.58
N ALA A 117 -6.87 21.06 -3.87
CA ALA A 117 -7.25 20.99 -2.44
C ALA A 117 -6.48 22.00 -1.61
N LYS A 118 -7.15 22.60 -0.62
CA LYS A 118 -6.58 23.61 0.29
C LYS A 118 -6.54 23.14 1.74
N GLU A 119 -7.37 22.15 2.07
CA GLU A 119 -7.51 21.61 3.42
C GLU A 119 -6.95 20.18 3.48
N PRO A 120 -6.39 19.75 4.62
CA PRO A 120 -5.92 18.38 4.80
C PRO A 120 -7.09 17.39 4.76
N LEU A 121 -6.77 16.11 4.56
CA LEU A 121 -7.74 15.03 4.71
C LEU A 121 -8.20 14.91 6.16
N THR A 122 -9.43 14.45 6.38
CA THR A 122 -9.95 14.17 7.71
C THR A 122 -9.09 13.10 8.38
N LYS A 123 -8.57 13.41 9.57
CA LYS A 123 -7.76 12.50 10.40
C LYS A 123 -8.61 11.88 11.50
N PHE A 124 -8.33 10.64 11.82
CA PHE A 124 -8.90 9.94 12.96
C PHE A 124 -7.85 9.79 14.07
N ASN A 125 -8.30 9.84 15.31
CA ASN A 125 -7.45 9.49 16.45
C ASN A 125 -7.16 7.99 16.44
N VAL A 126 -5.88 7.63 16.58
CA VAL A 126 -5.44 6.24 16.55
C VAL A 126 -4.65 5.93 17.82
N LEU A 127 -5.03 4.84 18.48
CA LEU A 127 -4.29 4.23 19.58
C LEU A 127 -3.92 2.81 19.18
N SER A 128 -2.91 2.22 19.81
CA SER A 128 -2.58 0.82 19.60
C SER A 128 -2.00 0.19 20.86
N ASP A 129 -2.22 -1.10 21.01
CA ASP A 129 -1.57 -1.95 22.02
C ASP A 129 -0.62 -2.95 21.36
N SER A 130 -0.32 -4.08 22.00
CA SER A 130 0.57 -5.12 21.46
C SER A 130 0.01 -5.80 20.19
N GLU A 131 -1.31 -5.93 20.07
CA GLU A 131 -1.97 -6.76 19.04
C GLU A 131 -2.88 -5.96 18.11
N ASN A 132 -3.49 -4.89 18.62
CA ASN A 132 -4.57 -4.19 17.95
C ASN A 132 -4.26 -2.71 17.73
N ILE A 133 -4.97 -2.15 16.76
CA ILE A 133 -5.01 -0.73 16.42
C ILE A 133 -6.47 -0.29 16.56
N TYR A 134 -6.69 0.80 17.27
CA TYR A 134 -8.00 1.37 17.56
C TYR A 134 -8.14 2.70 16.87
N ILE A 135 -9.13 2.83 15.99
CA ILE A 135 -9.43 4.06 15.25
C ILE A 135 -10.75 4.62 15.79
N GLN A 136 -10.71 5.82 16.35
CA GLN A 136 -11.90 6.53 16.86
C GLN A 136 -12.66 7.12 15.66
N ILE A 137 -13.94 6.74 15.46
CA ILE A 137 -14.79 7.23 14.36
C ILE A 137 -15.96 8.07 14.87
#